data_095bee969263cc64e878d1d261fdce2e
#
_entry.id   095bee969263cc64e878d1d261fdce2e
#
_cell.length_a   1.000
_cell.length_b   1.000
_cell.length_c   1.000
_cell.angle_alpha   90.00
_cell.angle_beta   90.00
_cell.angle_gamma   90.00
#
_symmetry.space_group_name_H-M   'P 1'
#
loop_
_entity.id
_entity.type
_entity.pdbx_description
1 polymer ?
#
loop_
_entity_poly.entity_id
_entity_poly.type
_entity_poly.pdbx_seq_one_letter_code
_entity_poly.pdbx_strand_id
1 'polypeptide(L)'
;MAERITIARPYAKAVFQLARTQALLPQWSTVLQTAASAVSDARVAPLLGNPHVTPEQLVEFIAGVVSDVSGSGANAASAALQAQARNFIATLAHYRRLGFLPEIAAHFEQLRADAERTLDVTVTSAVALSDAQREQFAKAMRKRLDREVRLHCEIDPALLGGAVVRADDLVIDGSVRSSLLQLAAAAAS
;
A
#
# COMPACT_ATOMS: atom_id res chain seq x y z
N MET A 1 -16.77 4.31 -17.16
CA MET A 1 -16.02 4.49 -15.91
C MET A 1 -15.34 3.19 -15.44
N ALA A 2 -16.06 2.07 -15.33
CA ALA A 2 -15.48 0.80 -14.86
C ALA A 2 -14.31 0.27 -15.71
N GLU A 3 -14.34 0.45 -17.01
CA GLU A 3 -13.29 -0.02 -17.93
C GLU A 3 -11.96 0.73 -17.74
N ARG A 4 -11.98 2.03 -17.46
CA ARG A 4 -10.78 2.83 -17.20
C ARG A 4 -10.07 2.40 -15.94
N ILE A 5 -10.81 2.09 -14.88
CA ILE A 5 -10.27 1.59 -13.61
C ILE A 5 -9.62 0.22 -13.81
N THR A 6 -10.21 -0.65 -14.63
CA THR A 6 -9.65 -1.98 -14.91
C THR A 6 -8.30 -1.89 -15.59
N ILE A 7 -8.11 -0.93 -16.51
CA ILE A 7 -6.83 -0.67 -17.18
C ILE A 7 -5.81 -0.03 -16.22
N ALA A 8 -6.26 0.85 -15.33
CA ALA A 8 -5.39 1.56 -14.37
C ALA A 8 -4.82 0.65 -13.26
N ARG A 9 -5.59 -0.34 -12.79
CA ARG A 9 -5.24 -1.24 -11.68
C ARG A 9 -3.84 -1.86 -11.75
N PRO A 10 -3.42 -2.52 -12.85
CA PRO A 10 -2.10 -3.17 -12.89
C PRO A 10 -0.95 -2.16 -12.75
N TYR A 11 -1.10 -0.96 -13.31
CA TYR A 11 -0.10 0.11 -13.22
C TYR A 11 -0.01 0.67 -11.79
N ALA A 12 -1.15 0.97 -11.18
CA ALA A 12 -1.19 1.45 -9.80
C ALA A 12 -0.59 0.42 -8.83
N LYS A 13 -0.92 -0.87 -9.00
CA LYS A 13 -0.38 -1.96 -8.17
C LYS A 13 1.13 -2.11 -8.35
N ALA A 14 1.64 -2.02 -9.58
CA ALA A 14 3.08 -2.13 -9.87
C ALA A 14 3.87 -0.98 -9.23
N VAL A 15 3.39 0.27 -9.38
CA VAL A 15 4.03 1.44 -8.75
C VAL A 15 3.93 1.36 -7.23
N PHE A 16 2.80 0.92 -6.69
CA PHE A 16 2.62 0.74 -5.24
C PHE A 16 3.62 -0.28 -4.67
N GLN A 17 3.81 -1.42 -5.31
CA GLN A 17 4.78 -2.43 -4.87
C GLN A 17 6.21 -1.88 -4.92
N LEU A 18 6.58 -1.15 -5.98
CA LEU A 18 7.88 -0.51 -6.10
C LEU A 18 8.10 0.52 -4.99
N ALA A 19 7.13 1.43 -4.79
CA ALA A 19 7.17 2.47 -3.77
C ALA A 19 7.25 1.90 -2.36
N ARG A 20 6.54 0.81 -2.09
CA ARG A 20 6.54 0.11 -0.80
C ARG A 20 7.89 -0.54 -0.52
N THR A 21 8.48 -1.24 -1.49
CA THR A 21 9.79 -1.89 -1.35
C THR A 21 10.89 -0.87 -1.02
N GLN A 22 10.78 0.33 -1.55
CA GLN A 22 11.74 1.42 -1.37
C GLN A 22 11.41 2.36 -0.20
N ALA A 23 10.28 2.16 0.49
CA ALA A 23 9.73 3.06 1.52
C ALA A 23 9.51 4.50 1.01
N LEU A 24 9.11 4.67 -0.25
CA LEU A 24 8.91 5.94 -0.95
C LEU A 24 7.44 6.21 -1.29
N LEU A 25 6.48 5.66 -0.49
CA LEU A 25 5.04 5.84 -0.73
C LEU A 25 4.60 7.30 -0.80
N PRO A 26 5.03 8.22 0.13
CA PRO A 26 4.63 9.62 0.06
C PRO A 26 5.18 10.33 -1.18
N GLN A 27 6.41 10.03 -1.58
CA GLN A 27 7.05 10.66 -2.74
C GLN A 27 6.37 10.22 -4.04
N TRP A 28 6.05 8.93 -4.18
CA TRP A 28 5.31 8.42 -5.33
C TRP A 28 3.88 8.99 -5.41
N SER A 29 3.23 9.20 -4.26
CA SER A 29 1.95 9.90 -4.19
C SER A 29 2.04 11.30 -4.83
N THR A 30 3.03 12.10 -4.43
CA THR A 30 3.27 13.43 -5.00
C THR A 30 3.53 13.36 -6.50
N VAL A 31 4.38 12.44 -6.95
CA VAL A 31 4.70 12.22 -8.37
C VAL A 31 3.43 11.92 -9.18
N LEU A 32 2.62 10.96 -8.72
CA LEU A 32 1.41 10.55 -9.43
C LEU A 32 0.33 11.62 -9.43
N GLN A 33 0.13 12.34 -8.32
CA GLN A 33 -0.82 13.44 -8.24
C GLN A 33 -0.42 14.60 -9.15
N THR A 34 0.86 14.96 -9.18
CA THR A 34 1.37 16.00 -10.07
C THR A 34 1.20 15.61 -11.54
N ALA A 35 1.58 14.38 -11.91
CA ALA A 35 1.41 13.88 -13.26
C ALA A 35 -0.08 13.81 -13.67
N ALA A 36 -0.96 13.37 -12.76
CA ALA A 36 -2.40 13.32 -12.99
C ALA A 36 -3.00 14.73 -13.20
N SER A 37 -2.58 15.70 -12.40
CA SER A 37 -3.00 17.10 -12.53
C SER A 37 -2.54 17.70 -13.87
N ALA A 38 -1.28 17.45 -14.27
CA ALA A 38 -0.74 17.91 -15.54
C ALA A 38 -1.53 17.36 -16.73
N VAL A 39 -1.89 16.07 -16.70
CA VAL A 39 -2.66 15.41 -17.78
C VAL A 39 -4.12 15.87 -17.80
N SER A 40 -4.68 16.25 -16.65
CA SER A 40 -6.06 16.74 -16.53
C SER A 40 -6.22 18.22 -16.89
N ASP A 41 -5.12 18.96 -17.06
CA ASP A 41 -5.17 20.38 -17.48
C ASP A 41 -5.82 20.50 -18.87
N ALA A 42 -6.76 21.44 -19.00
CA ALA A 42 -7.50 21.66 -20.24
C ALA A 42 -6.62 21.99 -21.45
N ARG A 43 -5.40 22.47 -21.22
CA ARG A 43 -4.40 22.78 -22.27
C ARG A 43 -3.63 21.52 -22.70
N VAL A 44 -3.47 20.55 -21.83
CA VAL A 44 -2.68 19.33 -22.06
C VAL A 44 -3.56 18.17 -22.56
N ALA A 45 -4.79 18.06 -22.08
CA ALA A 45 -5.71 17.00 -22.46
C ALA A 45 -5.90 16.84 -23.99
N PRO A 46 -6.03 17.90 -24.81
CA PRO A 46 -6.11 17.78 -26.26
C PRO A 46 -4.80 17.28 -26.92
N LEU A 47 -3.65 17.48 -26.27
CA LEU A 47 -2.35 17.06 -26.80
C LEU A 47 -2.13 15.55 -26.72
N LEU A 48 -2.80 14.88 -25.78
CA LEU A 48 -2.67 13.42 -25.59
C LEU A 48 -3.17 12.60 -26.77
N GLY A 49 -4.10 13.15 -27.55
CA GLY A 49 -4.65 12.52 -28.75
C GLY A 49 -4.14 13.12 -30.07
N ASN A 50 -3.27 14.13 -30.01
CA ASN A 50 -2.81 14.83 -31.20
C ASN A 50 -1.71 14.04 -31.92
N PRO A 51 -1.89 13.69 -33.22
CA PRO A 51 -0.90 12.95 -33.96
C PRO A 51 0.41 13.72 -34.25
N HIS A 52 0.39 15.04 -34.09
CA HIS A 52 1.57 15.88 -34.28
C HIS A 52 2.45 15.99 -33.03
N VAL A 53 2.00 15.49 -31.86
CA VAL A 53 2.77 15.47 -30.64
C VAL A 53 3.33 14.06 -30.41
N THR A 54 4.65 13.96 -30.36
CA THR A 54 5.28 12.65 -30.17
C THR A 54 5.17 12.18 -28.71
N PRO A 55 5.14 10.87 -28.46
CA PRO A 55 5.14 10.34 -27.10
C PRO A 55 6.29 10.87 -26.23
N GLU A 56 7.46 11.06 -26.84
CA GLU A 56 8.67 11.55 -26.19
C GLU A 56 8.50 12.99 -25.69
N GLN A 57 7.86 13.86 -26.48
CA GLN A 57 7.56 15.24 -26.09
C GLN A 57 6.60 15.28 -24.89
N LEU A 58 5.59 14.41 -24.88
CA LEU A 58 4.68 14.30 -23.74
C LEU A 58 5.39 13.80 -22.48
N VAL A 59 6.28 12.81 -22.63
CA VAL A 59 7.08 12.30 -21.51
C VAL A 59 7.98 13.39 -20.94
N GLU A 60 8.68 14.13 -21.80
CA GLU A 60 9.59 15.19 -21.37
C GLU A 60 8.84 16.31 -20.66
N PHE A 61 7.68 16.70 -21.18
CA PHE A 61 6.83 17.72 -20.56
C PHE A 61 6.34 17.26 -19.17
N ILE A 62 5.72 16.07 -19.07
CA ILE A 62 5.16 15.60 -17.81
C ILE A 62 6.28 15.33 -16.78
N ALA A 63 7.40 14.75 -17.21
CA ALA A 63 8.54 14.50 -16.35
C ALA A 63 9.18 15.81 -15.84
N GLY A 64 9.22 16.87 -16.68
CA GLY A 64 9.66 18.20 -16.29
C GLY A 64 8.77 18.76 -15.16
N VAL A 65 7.45 18.76 -15.35
CA VAL A 65 6.50 19.25 -14.32
C VAL A 65 6.63 18.45 -13.01
N VAL A 66 6.81 17.14 -13.09
CA VAL A 66 7.01 16.30 -11.91
C VAL A 66 8.33 16.63 -11.21
N SER A 67 9.41 16.87 -11.95
CA SER A 67 10.72 17.23 -11.39
C SER A 67 10.69 18.57 -10.66
N ASP A 68 9.99 19.56 -11.20
CA ASP A 68 9.87 20.89 -10.62
C ASP A 68 9.13 20.87 -9.28
N VAL A 69 8.07 20.06 -9.17
CA VAL A 69 7.26 19.94 -7.94
C VAL A 69 7.92 19.01 -6.91
N SER A 70 8.58 17.95 -7.35
CA SER A 70 9.25 17.00 -6.43
C SER A 70 10.50 17.55 -5.76
N GLY A 71 10.88 18.77 -6.10
CA GLY A 71 12.03 19.49 -5.56
C GLY A 71 13.35 18.96 -6.11
N SER A 72 14.23 19.89 -6.52
CA SER A 72 15.63 19.61 -6.94
C SER A 72 16.49 19.15 -5.76
N GLY A 73 16.01 18.19 -4.96
CA GLY A 73 16.82 17.62 -3.88
C GLY A 73 18.02 16.91 -4.48
N ALA A 74 19.22 17.43 -4.24
CA ALA A 74 20.50 16.94 -4.76
C ALA A 74 20.91 15.56 -4.18
N ASN A 75 19.96 14.77 -3.69
CA ASN A 75 20.21 13.45 -3.10
C ASN A 75 20.06 12.35 -4.17
N ALA A 76 20.94 11.36 -4.14
CA ALA A 76 20.92 10.21 -5.05
C ALA A 76 19.56 9.48 -5.07
N ALA A 77 18.84 9.46 -3.94
CA ALA A 77 17.50 8.88 -3.82
C ALA A 77 16.45 9.65 -4.65
N SER A 78 16.52 10.98 -4.70
CA SER A 78 15.59 11.78 -5.51
C SER A 78 15.86 11.63 -7.01
N ALA A 79 17.13 11.52 -7.41
CA ALA A 79 17.51 11.27 -8.80
C ALA A 79 17.05 9.88 -9.27
N ALA A 80 17.16 8.86 -8.42
CA ALA A 80 16.65 7.52 -8.72
C ALA A 80 15.12 7.51 -8.87
N LEU A 81 14.40 8.20 -7.98
CA LEU A 81 12.94 8.35 -8.07
C LEU A 81 12.52 9.05 -9.36
N GLN A 82 13.20 10.13 -9.74
CA GLN A 82 12.91 10.86 -10.98
C GLN A 82 13.13 9.99 -12.22
N ALA A 83 14.23 9.22 -12.25
CA ALA A 83 14.49 8.28 -13.34
C ALA A 83 13.40 7.20 -13.42
N GLN A 84 12.97 6.64 -12.30
CA GLN A 84 11.89 5.66 -12.24
C GLN A 84 10.54 6.26 -12.66
N ALA A 85 10.21 7.47 -12.19
CA ALA A 85 9.02 8.20 -12.59
C ALA A 85 9.00 8.47 -14.10
N ARG A 86 10.12 8.91 -14.68
CA ARG A 86 10.26 9.12 -16.13
C ARG A 86 10.06 7.81 -16.90
N ASN A 87 10.64 6.71 -16.46
CA ASN A 87 10.47 5.39 -17.08
C ASN A 87 9.02 4.93 -17.02
N PHE A 88 8.34 5.17 -15.90
CA PHE A 88 6.92 4.84 -15.74
C PHE A 88 6.05 5.66 -16.69
N ILE A 89 6.26 6.98 -16.76
CA ILE A 89 5.55 7.88 -17.69
C ILE A 89 5.83 7.47 -19.13
N ALA A 90 7.09 7.13 -19.50
CA ALA A 90 7.45 6.66 -20.82
C ALA A 90 6.74 5.35 -21.19
N THR A 91 6.61 4.43 -20.25
CA THR A 91 5.84 3.19 -20.43
C THR A 91 4.38 3.49 -20.75
N LEU A 92 3.74 4.39 -19.98
CA LEU A 92 2.37 4.80 -20.24
C LEU A 92 2.19 5.52 -21.59
N ALA A 93 3.16 6.36 -21.97
CA ALA A 93 3.16 7.05 -23.26
C ALA A 93 3.24 6.06 -24.43
N HIS A 94 4.15 5.10 -24.34
CA HIS A 94 4.33 4.06 -25.36
C HIS A 94 3.03 3.27 -25.62
N TYR A 95 2.28 2.94 -24.57
CA TYR A 95 1.00 2.25 -24.69
C TYR A 95 -0.20 3.21 -24.89
N ARG A 96 0.02 4.51 -25.10
CA ARG A 96 -1.03 5.55 -25.19
C ARG A 96 -1.99 5.56 -24.01
N ARG A 97 -1.44 5.35 -22.79
CA ARG A 97 -2.19 5.25 -21.53
C ARG A 97 -1.97 6.41 -20.59
N LEU A 98 -1.36 7.52 -21.03
CA LEU A 98 -1.17 8.72 -20.21
C LEU A 98 -2.51 9.31 -19.68
N GLY A 99 -3.57 9.23 -20.47
CA GLY A 99 -4.90 9.68 -20.06
C GLY A 99 -5.53 8.90 -18.89
N PHE A 100 -4.92 7.80 -18.45
CA PHE A 100 -5.35 7.03 -17.27
C PHE A 100 -4.57 7.40 -15.99
N LEU A 101 -3.67 8.37 -16.05
CA LEU A 101 -2.90 8.81 -14.87
C LEU A 101 -3.80 9.24 -13.69
N PRO A 102 -4.92 9.95 -13.88
CA PRO A 102 -5.82 10.29 -12.79
C PRO A 102 -6.39 9.05 -12.08
N GLU A 103 -6.83 8.04 -12.83
CA GLU A 103 -7.34 6.79 -12.28
C GLU A 103 -6.25 5.96 -11.61
N ILE A 104 -5.02 5.98 -12.17
CA ILE A 104 -3.85 5.33 -11.57
C ILE A 104 -3.51 5.97 -10.23
N ALA A 105 -3.47 7.32 -10.17
CA ALA A 105 -3.21 8.06 -8.94
C ALA A 105 -4.28 7.79 -7.89
N ALA A 106 -5.56 7.85 -8.24
CA ALA A 106 -6.66 7.57 -7.33
C ALA A 106 -6.58 6.14 -6.74
N HIS A 107 -6.27 5.13 -7.58
CA HIS A 107 -6.16 3.76 -7.11
C HIS A 107 -4.89 3.53 -6.27
N PHE A 108 -3.79 4.21 -6.59
CA PHE A 108 -2.58 4.20 -5.77
C PHE A 108 -2.85 4.75 -4.37
N GLU A 109 -3.59 5.87 -4.25
CA GLU A 109 -3.97 6.44 -2.95
C GLU A 109 -4.87 5.50 -2.13
N GLN A 110 -5.77 4.76 -2.78
CA GLN A 110 -6.55 3.71 -2.11
C GLN A 110 -5.65 2.62 -1.53
N LEU A 111 -4.73 2.10 -2.35
CA LEU A 111 -3.77 1.07 -1.90
C LEU A 111 -2.86 1.58 -0.78
N ARG A 112 -2.45 2.85 -0.85
CA ARG A 112 -1.66 3.52 0.19
C ARG A 112 -2.46 3.64 1.48
N ALA A 113 -3.69 4.16 1.43
CA ALA A 113 -4.57 4.27 2.58
C ALA A 113 -4.83 2.91 3.24
N ASP A 114 -5.06 1.87 2.45
CA ASP A 114 -5.24 0.51 2.95
C ASP A 114 -3.97 -0.06 3.62
N ALA A 115 -2.79 0.29 3.11
CA ALA A 115 -1.50 -0.12 3.69
C ALA A 115 -1.12 0.69 4.93
N GLU A 116 -1.47 1.98 4.96
CA GLU A 116 -1.22 2.89 6.10
C GLU A 116 -2.25 2.73 7.22
N ARG A 117 -3.38 2.05 6.97
CA ARG A 117 -4.35 1.71 8.02
C ARG A 117 -3.69 0.81 9.05
N THR A 118 -3.51 1.37 10.24
CA THR A 118 -3.06 0.60 11.40
C THR A 118 -4.19 -0.34 11.80
N LEU A 119 -3.94 -1.64 11.82
CA LEU A 119 -4.89 -2.62 12.29
C LEU A 119 -4.80 -2.72 13.81
N ASP A 120 -5.89 -2.46 14.51
CA ASP A 120 -5.97 -2.69 15.95
C ASP A 120 -6.15 -4.20 16.20
N VAL A 121 -5.18 -4.77 16.91
CA VAL A 121 -5.18 -6.20 17.28
C VAL A 121 -5.29 -6.32 18.77
N THR A 122 -6.37 -6.91 19.25
CA THR A 122 -6.55 -7.22 20.67
C THR A 122 -6.00 -8.62 20.96
N VAL A 123 -5.06 -8.70 21.87
CA VAL A 123 -4.50 -9.95 22.40
C VAL A 123 -5.01 -10.15 23.81
N THR A 124 -5.92 -11.10 23.98
CA THR A 124 -6.43 -11.50 25.30
C THR A 124 -5.61 -12.68 25.80
N SER A 125 -4.97 -12.57 26.96
CA SER A 125 -4.13 -13.60 27.57
C SER A 125 -4.48 -13.84 29.03
N ALA A 126 -4.18 -15.06 29.53
CA ALA A 126 -4.43 -15.41 30.94
C ALA A 126 -3.53 -14.61 31.91
N VAL A 127 -2.35 -14.17 31.47
CA VAL A 127 -1.34 -13.47 32.27
C VAL A 127 -0.83 -12.27 31.48
N ALA A 128 -0.39 -11.22 32.17
CA ALA A 128 0.21 -10.05 31.54
C ALA A 128 1.40 -10.45 30.65
N LEU A 129 1.36 -10.02 29.39
CA LEU A 129 2.45 -10.25 28.44
C LEU A 129 3.64 -9.34 28.77
N SER A 130 4.84 -9.90 28.79
CA SER A 130 6.08 -9.12 28.88
C SER A 130 6.27 -8.28 27.61
N ASP A 131 7.08 -7.21 27.69
CA ASP A 131 7.37 -6.34 26.55
C ASP A 131 8.00 -7.11 25.37
N ALA A 132 8.89 -8.07 25.68
CA ALA A 132 9.48 -8.95 24.67
C ALA A 132 8.45 -9.82 23.95
N GLN A 133 7.45 -10.33 24.68
CA GLN A 133 6.36 -11.11 24.10
C GLN A 133 5.43 -10.23 23.25
N ARG A 134 5.12 -9.01 23.71
CA ARG A 134 4.35 -8.03 22.92
C ARG A 134 5.04 -7.72 21.59
N GLU A 135 6.33 -7.51 21.62
CA GLU A 135 7.11 -7.22 20.41
C GLU A 135 7.13 -8.41 19.44
N GLN A 136 7.28 -9.63 19.96
CA GLN A 136 7.19 -10.84 19.15
C GLN A 136 5.81 -11.02 18.50
N PHE A 137 4.73 -10.78 19.25
CA PHE A 137 3.36 -10.80 18.72
C PHE A 137 3.17 -9.73 17.63
N ALA A 138 3.61 -8.49 17.90
CA ALA A 138 3.52 -7.41 16.93
C ALA A 138 4.25 -7.77 15.63
N LYS A 139 5.47 -8.29 15.73
CA LYS A 139 6.27 -8.71 14.58
C LYS A 139 5.64 -9.86 13.79
N ALA A 140 5.10 -10.85 14.48
CA ALA A 140 4.40 -11.98 13.86
C ALA A 140 3.12 -11.52 13.14
N MET A 141 2.34 -10.62 13.77
CA MET A 141 1.12 -10.10 13.19
C MET A 141 1.40 -9.17 12.00
N ARG A 142 2.39 -8.27 12.09
CA ARG A 142 2.83 -7.45 10.95
C ARG A 142 3.21 -8.32 9.75
N LYS A 143 3.97 -9.39 9.99
CA LYS A 143 4.39 -10.33 8.93
C LYS A 143 3.19 -11.07 8.31
N ARG A 144 2.19 -11.45 9.11
CA ARG A 144 1.04 -12.22 8.66
C ARG A 144 -0.01 -11.37 7.96
N LEU A 145 -0.25 -10.15 8.48
CA LEU A 145 -1.29 -9.24 7.99
C LEU A 145 -0.77 -8.24 6.96
N ASP A 146 0.55 -8.12 6.84
CA ASP A 146 1.24 -7.21 5.94
C ASP A 146 0.80 -5.73 6.12
N ARG A 147 0.51 -5.35 7.38
CA ARG A 147 0.04 -4.03 7.82
C ARG A 147 0.72 -3.63 9.12
N GLU A 148 0.75 -2.32 9.40
CA GLU A 148 1.11 -1.85 10.73
C GLU A 148 0.05 -2.30 11.75
N VAL A 149 0.53 -2.82 12.87
CA VAL A 149 -0.33 -3.40 13.91
C VAL A 149 -0.17 -2.63 15.20
N ARG A 150 -1.29 -2.16 15.76
CA ARG A 150 -1.35 -1.64 17.12
C ARG A 150 -1.90 -2.73 18.03
N LEU A 151 -1.07 -3.19 18.99
CA LEU A 151 -1.47 -4.22 19.93
C LEU A 151 -2.17 -3.62 21.15
N HIS A 152 -3.38 -4.09 21.42
CA HIS A 152 -4.08 -3.91 22.68
C HIS A 152 -4.02 -5.23 23.46
N CYS A 153 -3.44 -5.20 24.67
CA CYS A 153 -3.33 -6.40 25.48
C CYS A 153 -4.39 -6.35 26.60
N GLU A 154 -5.22 -7.37 26.63
CA GLU A 154 -6.23 -7.58 27.68
C GLU A 154 -5.87 -8.83 28.48
N ILE A 155 -6.21 -8.82 29.77
CA ILE A 155 -5.99 -9.96 30.66
C ILE A 155 -7.34 -10.55 30.98
N ASP A 156 -7.54 -11.82 30.63
CA ASP A 156 -8.73 -12.58 31.01
C ASP A 156 -8.31 -13.85 31.79
N PRO A 157 -8.51 -13.85 33.12
CA PRO A 157 -8.18 -15.01 33.96
C PRO A 157 -9.02 -16.26 33.63
N ALA A 158 -10.13 -16.13 32.90
CA ALA A 158 -10.93 -17.26 32.46
C ALA A 158 -10.26 -18.12 31.37
N LEU A 159 -9.22 -17.58 30.73
CA LEU A 159 -8.33 -18.31 29.88
C LEU A 159 -7.34 -19.06 30.77
N LEU A 160 -7.48 -20.38 30.90
CA LEU A 160 -6.57 -21.23 31.68
C LEU A 160 -5.11 -21.14 31.23
N GLY A 161 -4.84 -20.56 30.05
CA GLY A 161 -3.53 -20.35 29.45
C GLY A 161 -3.63 -20.12 27.95
N GLY A 162 -2.51 -19.69 27.33
CA GLY A 162 -2.48 -19.31 25.92
C GLY A 162 -2.97 -17.88 25.68
N ALA A 163 -3.30 -17.56 24.42
CA ALA A 163 -3.80 -16.24 24.02
C ALA A 163 -4.83 -16.36 22.90
N VAL A 164 -5.80 -15.47 22.91
CA VAL A 164 -6.76 -15.25 21.83
C VAL A 164 -6.42 -13.92 21.16
N VAL A 165 -6.18 -13.96 19.87
CA VAL A 165 -5.84 -12.79 19.05
C VAL A 165 -7.04 -12.43 18.18
N ARG A 166 -7.52 -11.19 18.28
CA ARG A 166 -8.61 -10.66 17.47
C ARG A 166 -8.08 -9.48 16.65
N ALA A 167 -8.28 -9.54 15.35
CA ALA A 167 -7.83 -8.52 14.41
C ALA A 167 -8.96 -8.30 13.40
N ASP A 168 -9.78 -7.27 13.60
CA ASP A 168 -10.97 -7.01 12.79
C ASP A 168 -11.89 -8.27 12.78
N ASP A 169 -12.11 -8.90 11.64
CA ASP A 169 -12.89 -10.15 11.50
C ASP A 169 -12.05 -11.44 11.61
N LEU A 170 -10.73 -11.33 11.79
CA LEU A 170 -9.85 -12.46 12.02
C LEU A 170 -9.71 -12.77 13.51
N VAL A 171 -10.15 -13.97 13.93
CA VAL A 171 -9.95 -14.49 15.28
C VAL A 171 -9.04 -15.70 15.23
N ILE A 172 -7.92 -15.64 15.98
CA ILE A 172 -6.98 -16.74 16.14
C ILE A 172 -7.02 -17.15 17.61
N ASP A 173 -7.67 -18.27 17.89
CA ASP A 173 -7.76 -18.82 19.24
C ASP A 173 -6.66 -19.86 19.48
N GLY A 174 -5.66 -19.48 20.27
CA GLY A 174 -4.57 -20.32 20.76
C GLY A 174 -4.70 -20.65 22.25
N SER A 175 -5.91 -20.61 22.82
CA SER A 175 -6.13 -20.90 24.23
C SER A 175 -6.00 -22.39 24.54
N VAL A 176 -5.47 -22.71 25.71
CA VAL A 176 -5.39 -24.07 26.24
C VAL A 176 -6.80 -24.68 26.39
N ARG A 177 -7.78 -23.87 26.74
CA ARG A 177 -9.18 -24.28 26.86
C ARG A 177 -9.74 -24.80 25.55
N SER A 178 -9.54 -24.11 24.44
CA SER A 178 -9.99 -24.55 23.12
C SER A 178 -9.28 -25.82 22.67
N SER A 179 -7.96 -25.91 22.94
CA SER A 179 -7.19 -27.13 22.65
C SER A 179 -7.69 -28.36 23.43
N LEU A 180 -8.01 -28.17 24.71
CA LEU A 180 -8.57 -29.22 25.55
C LEU A 180 -9.98 -29.67 25.08
N LEU A 181 -10.84 -28.74 24.69
CA LEU A 181 -12.16 -29.03 24.14
C LEU A 181 -12.06 -29.80 22.82
N GLN A 182 -11.12 -29.44 21.94
CA GLN A 182 -10.87 -30.16 20.71
C GLN A 182 -10.38 -31.60 20.96
N LEU A 183 -9.47 -31.79 21.93
CA LEU A 183 -8.99 -33.11 22.33
C LEU A 183 -10.12 -33.96 22.94
N ALA A 184 -10.96 -33.38 23.81
CA ALA A 184 -12.10 -34.07 24.39
C ALA A 184 -13.10 -34.49 23.32
N ALA A 185 -13.38 -33.64 22.34
CA ALA A 185 -14.25 -33.98 21.22
C ALA A 185 -13.68 -35.10 20.33
N ALA A 186 -12.35 -35.06 20.07
CA ALA A 186 -11.68 -36.11 19.29
C ALA A 186 -11.58 -37.45 20.02
N ALA A 187 -11.55 -37.47 21.38
CA ALA A 187 -11.53 -38.67 22.18
C ALA A 187 -12.94 -39.32 22.37
N ALA A 188 -13.99 -38.54 22.09
CA ALA A 188 -15.38 -39.01 22.18
C ALA A 188 -15.95 -39.52 20.85
N SER A 189 -15.17 -39.42 19.75
CA SER A 189 -15.51 -39.93 18.41
C SER A 189 -14.86 -41.28 18.14
#